data_d010452d81849d43001a5dfa95f3f448
#
_entry.id   d010452d81849d43001a5dfa95f3f448
#
_cell.length_a   1.000
_cell.length_b   1.000
_cell.length_c   1.000
_cell.angle_alpha   90.00
_cell.angle_beta   90.00
_cell.angle_gamma   90.00
#
_symmetry.space_group_name_H-M   'P 1'
#
loop_
_entity.id
_entity.type
_entity.pdbx_description
1 polymer ?
#
loop_
_entity_poly.entity_id
_entity_poly.type
_entity_poly.pdbx_seq_one_letter_code
_entity_poly.pdbx_strand_id
1 'polypeptide(L)'
;MKDQESFKPYIPAEKITAEMTATSVIMGIILSVVFGAANAYLGLRVGMTVSASIPAAVISMGVIRVLLKKNSILESNMVQTIGSAGESLAAGAIFTMPALFLWAKEGLCDKPSILEITLIALCGGILGVLFMVPLRNALIVKEHATLLYPEGTACADVLLAGEAVSYTHLTLPTICSV
;
A
#
# COMPACT_ATOMS: atom_id res chain seq x y z
N MET A 1 26.57 23.66 -3.94
CA MET A 1 25.93 22.67 -4.84
C MET A 1 26.22 21.34 -4.17
N LYS A 2 25.25 20.78 -3.43
CA LYS A 2 25.36 19.42 -2.89
C LYS A 2 25.22 18.48 -4.09
N ASP A 3 26.18 17.58 -4.23
CA ASP A 3 26.15 16.52 -5.23
C ASP A 3 24.79 15.81 -5.11
N GLN A 4 24.03 15.82 -6.20
CA GLN A 4 22.85 15.00 -6.33
C GLN A 4 23.37 13.56 -6.36
N GLU A 5 23.35 12.87 -5.22
CA GLU A 5 23.52 11.43 -5.20
C GLU A 5 22.48 10.86 -6.15
N SER A 6 22.94 10.31 -7.26
CA SER A 6 22.07 9.71 -8.26
C SER A 6 21.28 8.60 -7.57
N PHE A 7 19.95 8.72 -7.59
CA PHE A 7 19.04 7.70 -7.07
C PHE A 7 19.45 6.33 -7.60
N LYS A 8 19.88 5.44 -6.70
CA LYS A 8 20.27 4.06 -7.03
C LYS A 8 19.16 3.13 -6.51
N PRO A 9 18.39 2.50 -7.39
CA PRO A 9 17.34 1.58 -6.97
C PRO A 9 17.97 0.34 -6.30
N TYR A 10 17.28 -0.21 -5.28
CA TYR A 10 17.70 -1.42 -4.58
C TYR A 10 17.79 -2.62 -5.53
N ILE A 11 16.84 -2.75 -6.45
CA ILE A 11 16.89 -3.76 -7.50
C ILE A 11 17.25 -3.06 -8.81
N PRO A 12 18.38 -3.37 -9.42
CA PRO A 12 18.78 -2.77 -10.69
C PRO A 12 17.81 -3.17 -11.81
N ALA A 13 17.59 -2.26 -12.77
CA ALA A 13 16.63 -2.45 -13.86
C ALA A 13 16.94 -3.65 -14.77
N GLU A 14 18.19 -4.12 -14.76
CA GLU A 14 18.66 -5.27 -15.54
C GLU A 14 18.18 -6.61 -14.93
N LYS A 15 17.83 -6.62 -13.64
CA LYS A 15 17.35 -7.82 -12.96
C LYS A 15 15.86 -8.02 -13.18
N ILE A 16 15.50 -8.88 -14.10
CA ILE A 16 14.10 -9.24 -14.37
C ILE A 16 13.61 -10.14 -13.22
N THR A 17 12.79 -9.58 -12.34
CA THR A 17 12.16 -10.29 -11.23
C THR A 17 10.64 -10.19 -11.39
N ALA A 18 9.92 -11.24 -11.01
CA ALA A 18 8.45 -11.23 -11.02
C ALA A 18 7.95 -10.20 -9.98
N GLU A 19 7.19 -9.21 -10.43
CA GLU A 19 6.65 -8.15 -9.61
C GLU A 19 5.11 -8.25 -9.57
N MET A 20 4.49 -8.19 -10.74
CA MET A 20 3.04 -8.20 -10.90
C MET A 20 2.55 -9.58 -11.30
N THR A 21 2.38 -10.47 -10.32
CA THR A 21 1.82 -11.80 -10.55
C THR A 21 0.32 -11.80 -10.25
N ALA A 22 -0.43 -12.70 -10.88
CA ALA A 22 -1.86 -12.86 -10.58
C ALA A 22 -2.10 -13.11 -9.08
N THR A 23 -1.20 -13.83 -8.44
CA THR A 23 -1.28 -14.12 -7.00
C THR A 23 -1.10 -12.87 -6.16
N SER A 24 -0.10 -12.02 -6.49
CA SER A 24 0.13 -10.76 -5.75
C SER A 24 -1.04 -9.80 -5.91
N VAL A 25 -1.62 -9.71 -7.11
CA VAL A 25 -2.78 -8.85 -7.37
C VAL A 25 -4.02 -9.33 -6.60
N ILE A 26 -4.36 -10.62 -6.69
CA ILE A 26 -5.54 -11.18 -5.99
C ILE A 26 -5.38 -11.01 -4.48
N MET A 27 -4.22 -11.30 -3.94
CA MET A 27 -3.94 -11.17 -2.53
C MET A 27 -3.99 -9.70 -2.05
N GLY A 28 -3.44 -8.80 -2.86
CA GLY A 28 -3.53 -7.35 -2.63
C GLY A 28 -4.98 -6.86 -2.60
N ILE A 29 -5.81 -7.32 -3.53
CA ILE A 29 -7.25 -6.98 -3.57
C ILE A 29 -7.96 -7.50 -2.31
N ILE A 30 -7.69 -8.73 -1.89
CA ILE A 30 -8.30 -9.29 -0.67
C ILE A 30 -7.91 -8.43 0.55
N LEU A 31 -6.63 -8.12 0.72
CA LEU A 31 -6.17 -7.26 1.81
C LEU A 31 -6.74 -5.84 1.71
N SER A 32 -6.85 -5.28 0.51
CA SER A 32 -7.47 -3.97 0.26
C SER A 32 -8.92 -3.92 0.76
N VAL A 33 -9.71 -4.95 0.48
CA VAL A 33 -11.10 -5.04 0.96
C VAL A 33 -11.15 -5.19 2.48
N VAL A 34 -10.30 -6.05 3.06
CA VAL A 34 -10.27 -6.29 4.51
C VAL A 34 -9.85 -5.04 5.27
N PHE A 35 -8.75 -4.40 4.88
CA PHE A 35 -8.27 -3.19 5.55
C PHE A 35 -9.16 -1.98 5.28
N GLY A 36 -9.72 -1.86 4.08
CA GLY A 36 -10.71 -0.84 3.77
C GLY A 36 -11.96 -0.96 4.65
N ALA A 37 -12.50 -2.16 4.79
CA ALA A 37 -13.65 -2.41 5.67
C ALA A 37 -13.32 -2.16 7.15
N ALA A 38 -12.16 -2.59 7.61
CA ALA A 38 -11.70 -2.36 8.98
C ALA A 38 -11.55 -0.86 9.27
N ASN A 39 -10.92 -0.11 8.37
CA ASN A 39 -10.78 1.34 8.50
C ASN A 39 -12.12 2.07 8.41
N ALA A 40 -13.02 1.64 7.53
CA ALA A 40 -14.37 2.21 7.47
C ALA A 40 -15.10 2.02 8.80
N TYR A 41 -15.03 0.85 9.39
CA TYR A 41 -15.64 0.58 10.69
C TYR A 41 -15.00 1.43 11.81
N LEU A 42 -13.67 1.46 11.90
CA LEU A 42 -12.97 2.25 12.92
C LEU A 42 -13.21 3.74 12.74
N GLY A 43 -13.14 4.26 11.53
CA GLY A 43 -13.35 5.66 11.25
C GLY A 43 -14.75 6.15 11.60
N LEU A 44 -15.77 5.36 11.31
CA LEU A 44 -17.15 5.71 11.66
C LEU A 44 -17.44 5.56 13.17
N ARG A 45 -16.74 4.70 13.87
CA ARG A 45 -16.92 4.47 15.31
C ARG A 45 -16.09 5.39 16.19
N VAL A 46 -14.84 5.60 15.82
CA VAL A 46 -13.83 6.27 16.66
C VAL A 46 -13.40 7.61 16.07
N GLY A 47 -13.70 7.87 14.79
CA GLY A 47 -13.28 9.09 14.10
C GLY A 47 -11.79 9.10 13.71
N MET A 48 -11.12 7.95 13.73
CA MET A 48 -9.71 7.79 13.38
C MET A 48 -9.52 6.69 12.35
N THR A 49 -8.52 6.86 11.51
CA THR A 49 -8.05 5.82 10.57
C THR A 49 -6.68 5.34 11.00
N VAL A 50 -6.37 4.07 10.76
CA VAL A 50 -5.10 3.45 11.10
C VAL A 50 -4.41 3.04 9.82
N SER A 51 -3.12 3.38 9.67
CA SER A 51 -2.35 2.93 8.52
C SER A 51 -2.16 1.41 8.55
N ALA A 52 -2.56 0.77 7.46
CA ALA A 52 -2.44 -0.67 7.27
C ALA A 52 -1.22 -1.05 6.41
N SER A 53 -0.41 -0.09 5.99
CA SER A 53 0.73 -0.33 5.10
C SER A 53 1.74 -1.30 5.67
N ILE A 54 2.14 -1.11 6.94
CA ILE A 54 3.08 -2.00 7.64
C ILE A 54 2.47 -3.38 7.91
N PRO A 55 1.26 -3.50 8.50
CA PRO A 55 0.59 -4.80 8.62
C PRO A 55 0.42 -5.54 7.30
N ALA A 56 0.07 -4.82 6.23
CA ALA A 56 -0.03 -5.41 4.89
C ALA A 56 1.32 -5.97 4.40
N ALA A 57 2.42 -5.25 4.63
CA ALA A 57 3.76 -5.71 4.29
C ALA A 57 4.13 -7.01 5.03
N VAL A 58 3.87 -7.07 6.34
CA VAL A 58 4.17 -8.26 7.16
C VAL A 58 3.32 -9.45 6.73
N ILE A 59 2.00 -9.26 6.55
CA ILE A 59 1.09 -10.32 6.11
C ILE A 59 1.47 -10.80 4.71
N SER A 60 1.80 -9.90 3.78
CA SER A 60 2.20 -10.25 2.43
C SER A 60 3.45 -11.14 2.42
N MET A 61 4.48 -10.77 3.19
CA MET A 61 5.69 -11.58 3.32
C MET A 61 5.39 -12.95 3.93
N GLY A 62 4.58 -13.01 4.98
CA GLY A 62 4.19 -14.26 5.63
C GLY A 62 3.48 -15.20 4.66
N VAL A 63 2.47 -14.71 3.95
CA VAL A 63 1.69 -15.53 3.01
C VAL A 63 2.51 -15.93 1.79
N ILE A 64 3.26 -15.01 1.16
CA ILE A 64 4.06 -15.33 -0.02
C ILE A 64 5.13 -16.38 0.31
N ARG A 65 5.75 -16.31 1.48
CA ARG A 65 6.77 -17.27 1.90
C ARG A 65 6.21 -18.60 2.33
N VAL A 66 5.19 -18.59 3.19
CA VAL A 66 4.66 -19.82 3.80
C VAL A 66 3.75 -20.57 2.82
N LEU A 67 2.81 -19.89 2.15
CA LEU A 67 1.89 -20.53 1.22
C LEU A 67 2.50 -20.78 -0.15
N LEU A 68 3.20 -19.80 -0.70
CA LEU A 68 3.71 -19.87 -2.07
C LEU A 68 5.16 -20.35 -2.16
N LYS A 69 5.84 -20.46 -1.01
CA LYS A 69 7.26 -20.86 -0.91
C LYS A 69 8.17 -20.07 -1.85
N LYS A 70 7.83 -18.80 -2.08
CA LYS A 70 8.57 -17.88 -2.92
C LYS A 70 9.19 -16.78 -2.05
N ASN A 71 10.41 -16.36 -2.41
CA ASN A 71 11.06 -15.20 -1.83
C ASN A 71 11.11 -14.10 -2.89
N SER A 72 10.06 -13.30 -2.99
CA SER A 72 10.00 -12.15 -3.89
C SER A 72 9.58 -10.91 -3.11
N ILE A 73 10.55 -10.03 -2.87
CA ILE A 73 10.31 -8.74 -2.22
C ILE A 73 9.38 -7.85 -3.07
N LEU A 74 9.49 -7.94 -4.40
CA LEU A 74 8.66 -7.14 -5.32
C LEU A 74 7.20 -7.59 -5.29
N GLU A 75 6.93 -8.90 -5.24
CA GLU A 75 5.57 -9.41 -5.08
C GLU A 75 4.97 -8.97 -3.73
N SER A 76 5.77 -9.02 -2.65
CA SER A 76 5.34 -8.56 -1.33
C SER A 76 5.04 -7.05 -1.31
N ASN A 77 5.88 -6.26 -1.96
CA ASN A 77 5.66 -4.82 -2.12
C ASN A 77 4.40 -4.51 -2.93
N MET A 78 4.14 -5.28 -4.00
CA MET A 78 2.91 -5.14 -4.80
C MET A 78 1.66 -5.42 -3.97
N VAL A 79 1.66 -6.49 -3.19
CA VAL A 79 0.54 -6.84 -2.28
C VAL A 79 0.32 -5.75 -1.24
N GLN A 80 1.38 -5.24 -0.63
CA GLN A 80 1.32 -4.15 0.34
C GLN A 80 0.75 -2.87 -0.29
N THR A 81 1.21 -2.50 -1.47
CA THR A 81 0.76 -1.28 -2.18
C THR A 81 -0.72 -1.36 -2.56
N ILE A 82 -1.17 -2.49 -3.10
CA ILE A 82 -2.59 -2.68 -3.43
C ILE A 82 -3.44 -2.74 -2.15
N GLY A 83 -2.94 -3.40 -1.11
CA GLY A 83 -3.62 -3.50 0.19
C GLY A 83 -3.84 -2.14 0.86
N SER A 84 -2.84 -1.28 0.85
CA SER A 84 -2.92 0.08 1.41
C SER A 84 -3.81 1.03 0.59
N ALA A 85 -4.00 0.77 -0.70
CA ALA A 85 -4.90 1.57 -1.52
C ALA A 85 -6.37 1.52 -1.04
N GLY A 86 -6.83 0.35 -0.56
CA GLY A 86 -8.18 0.22 0.00
C GLY A 86 -8.38 0.99 1.29
N GLU A 87 -7.38 1.00 2.14
CA GLU A 87 -7.35 1.82 3.35
C GLU A 87 -7.45 3.32 3.03
N SER A 88 -6.64 3.79 2.09
CA SER A 88 -6.61 5.20 1.69
C SER A 88 -7.95 5.64 1.09
N LEU A 89 -8.57 4.79 0.28
CA LEU A 89 -9.91 5.03 -0.26
C LEU A 89 -10.96 5.11 0.85
N ALA A 90 -10.93 4.19 1.80
CA ALA A 90 -11.84 4.18 2.93
C ALA A 90 -11.67 5.43 3.80
N ALA A 91 -10.43 5.86 4.07
CA ALA A 91 -10.13 7.07 4.83
C ALA A 91 -10.74 8.31 4.14
N GLY A 92 -10.58 8.46 2.83
CA GLY A 92 -11.20 9.54 2.06
C GLY A 92 -12.74 9.54 2.16
N ALA A 93 -13.36 8.37 2.02
CA ALA A 93 -14.81 8.22 2.08
C ALA A 93 -15.38 8.54 3.47
N ILE A 94 -14.72 8.12 4.55
CA ILE A 94 -15.18 8.29 5.94
C ILE A 94 -15.32 9.77 6.30
N PHE A 95 -14.42 10.62 5.84
CA PHE A 95 -14.46 12.04 6.19
C PHE A 95 -15.42 12.85 5.32
N THR A 96 -15.77 12.37 4.14
CA THR A 96 -16.63 13.11 3.19
C THR A 96 -18.07 12.61 3.16
N MET A 97 -18.29 11.30 3.21
CA MET A 97 -19.64 10.72 3.08
C MET A 97 -20.62 11.09 4.21
N PRO A 98 -20.20 11.19 5.48
CA PRO A 98 -21.15 11.58 6.55
C PRO A 98 -21.82 12.93 6.30
N ALA A 99 -21.15 13.89 5.66
CA ALA A 99 -21.72 15.18 5.33
C ALA A 99 -22.92 15.05 4.38
N LEU A 100 -22.83 14.19 3.37
CA LEU A 100 -23.92 13.93 2.43
C LEU A 100 -25.14 13.31 3.13
N PHE A 101 -24.89 12.38 4.06
CA PHE A 101 -26.00 11.79 4.84
C PHE A 101 -26.65 12.77 5.81
N LEU A 102 -25.89 13.72 6.38
CA LEU A 102 -26.43 14.78 7.20
C LEU A 102 -27.31 15.72 6.37
N TRP A 103 -26.86 16.17 5.22
CA TRP A 103 -27.62 17.01 4.30
C TRP A 103 -28.91 16.33 3.81
N ALA A 104 -28.81 15.03 3.53
CA ALA A 104 -30.01 14.26 3.18
C ALA A 104 -31.03 14.18 4.33
N LYS A 105 -30.53 14.12 5.59
CA LYS A 105 -31.38 14.13 6.79
C LYS A 105 -32.08 15.52 7.02
N GLU A 106 -31.39 16.57 6.66
CA GLU A 106 -31.91 17.96 6.72
C GLU A 106 -32.80 18.29 5.54
N GLY A 107 -32.99 17.38 4.58
CA GLY A 107 -33.83 17.59 3.40
C GLY A 107 -33.18 18.48 2.33
N LEU A 108 -31.90 18.74 2.40
CA LEU A 108 -31.17 19.56 1.44
C LEU A 108 -30.78 18.79 0.16
N CYS A 109 -30.67 17.46 0.22
CA CYS A 109 -30.41 16.60 -0.91
C CYS A 109 -31.06 15.22 -0.70
N ASP A 110 -31.17 14.44 -1.78
CA ASP A 110 -31.58 13.05 -1.69
C ASP A 110 -30.48 12.18 -1.06
N LYS A 111 -30.88 11.05 -0.48
CA LYS A 111 -29.91 10.09 0.07
C LYS A 111 -29.07 9.55 -1.06
N PRO A 112 -27.71 9.64 -0.96
CA PRO A 112 -26.83 9.12 -1.99
C PRO A 112 -27.02 7.61 -2.13
N SER A 113 -27.16 7.15 -3.37
CA SER A 113 -27.26 5.73 -3.69
C SER A 113 -25.87 5.08 -3.64
N ILE A 114 -25.82 3.76 -3.44
CA ILE A 114 -24.55 3.02 -3.46
C ILE A 114 -23.85 3.18 -4.81
N LEU A 115 -24.61 3.27 -5.91
CA LEU A 115 -24.05 3.46 -7.24
C LEU A 115 -23.36 4.83 -7.37
N GLU A 116 -23.98 5.90 -6.88
CA GLU A 116 -23.39 7.24 -6.88
C GLU A 116 -22.10 7.30 -6.07
N ILE A 117 -22.10 6.73 -4.86
CA ILE A 117 -20.93 6.64 -4.02
C ILE A 117 -19.80 5.88 -4.75
N THR A 118 -20.14 4.75 -5.38
CA THR A 118 -19.16 3.94 -6.11
C THR A 118 -18.57 4.69 -7.31
N LEU A 119 -19.41 5.40 -8.08
CA LEU A 119 -18.95 6.19 -9.22
C LEU A 119 -18.07 7.36 -8.78
N ILE A 120 -18.43 8.05 -7.70
CA ILE A 120 -17.61 9.14 -7.15
C ILE A 120 -16.25 8.61 -6.71
N ALA A 121 -16.21 7.48 -5.99
CA ALA A 121 -14.97 6.86 -5.54
C ALA A 121 -14.11 6.40 -6.72
N LEU A 122 -14.71 5.82 -7.76
CA LEU A 122 -14.02 5.38 -8.96
C LEU A 122 -13.41 6.58 -9.72
N CYS A 123 -14.21 7.62 -9.95
CA CYS A 123 -13.74 8.83 -10.62
C CYS A 123 -12.61 9.51 -9.81
N GLY A 124 -12.75 9.58 -8.49
CA GLY A 124 -11.72 10.13 -7.61
C GLY A 124 -10.42 9.33 -7.66
N GLY A 125 -10.52 8.00 -7.67
CA GLY A 125 -9.37 7.12 -7.80
C GLY A 125 -8.64 7.28 -9.15
N ILE A 126 -9.37 7.31 -10.25
CA ILE A 126 -8.81 7.56 -11.59
C ILE A 126 -8.13 8.94 -11.64
N LEU A 127 -8.78 9.97 -11.12
CA LEU A 127 -8.24 11.32 -11.08
C LEU A 127 -6.94 11.36 -10.27
N GLY A 128 -6.89 10.71 -9.09
CA GLY A 128 -5.70 10.61 -8.26
C GLY A 128 -4.53 9.98 -8.99
N VAL A 129 -4.76 8.88 -9.71
CA VAL A 129 -3.72 8.22 -10.53
C VAL A 129 -3.24 9.15 -11.65
N LEU A 130 -4.16 9.81 -12.37
CA LEU A 130 -3.80 10.74 -13.45
C LEU A 130 -2.95 11.92 -12.96
N PHE A 131 -3.23 12.45 -11.78
CA PHE A 131 -2.42 13.50 -11.18
C PHE A 131 -1.06 12.99 -10.69
N MET A 132 -1.01 11.77 -10.13
CA MET A 132 0.22 11.22 -9.58
C MET A 132 1.25 10.85 -10.64
N VAL A 133 0.83 10.40 -11.83
CA VAL A 133 1.75 10.00 -12.91
C VAL A 133 2.77 11.10 -13.27
N PRO A 134 2.38 12.35 -13.57
CA PRO A 134 3.36 13.41 -13.86
C PRO A 134 4.13 13.87 -12.61
N LEU A 135 3.48 13.87 -11.44
CA LEU A 135 4.10 14.33 -10.20
C LEU A 135 5.14 13.36 -9.65
N ARG A 136 5.01 12.06 -9.95
CA ARG A 136 5.91 11.02 -9.46
C ARG A 136 7.39 11.33 -9.75
N ASN A 137 7.70 11.76 -10.97
CA ASN A 137 9.08 12.05 -11.35
C ASN A 137 9.65 13.25 -10.56
N ALA A 138 8.83 14.27 -10.33
CA ALA A 138 9.26 15.44 -9.57
C ALA A 138 9.40 15.12 -8.08
N LEU A 139 8.38 14.57 -7.46
CA LEU A 139 8.30 14.39 -6.01
C LEU A 139 9.11 13.19 -5.50
N ILE A 140 9.11 12.07 -6.22
CA ILE A 140 9.75 10.84 -5.73
C ILE A 140 11.19 10.71 -6.23
N VAL A 141 11.47 11.08 -7.49
CA VAL A 141 12.81 10.88 -8.06
C VAL A 141 13.71 12.09 -7.84
N LYS A 142 13.26 13.29 -8.21
CA LYS A 142 14.11 14.50 -8.12
C LYS A 142 14.27 15.00 -6.72
N GLU A 143 13.22 14.95 -5.91
CA GLU A 143 13.22 15.44 -4.52
C GLU A 143 13.45 14.32 -3.49
N HIS A 144 13.97 13.16 -3.93
CA HIS A 144 14.19 11.99 -3.07
C HIS A 144 15.04 12.29 -1.82
N ALA A 145 16.04 13.16 -1.94
CA ALA A 145 16.92 13.51 -0.84
C ALA A 145 16.36 14.59 0.11
N THR A 146 15.34 15.33 -0.34
CA THR A 146 14.76 16.47 0.40
C THR A 146 13.43 16.13 1.04
N LEU A 147 12.61 15.32 0.36
CA LEU A 147 11.30 14.88 0.85
C LEU A 147 11.42 13.55 1.60
N LEU A 148 11.11 13.61 2.87
CA LEU A 148 11.07 12.40 3.71
C LEU A 148 9.69 11.76 3.62
N TYR A 149 9.66 10.48 3.24
CA TYR A 149 8.46 9.63 3.20
C TYR A 149 8.54 8.58 4.32
N PRO A 150 8.25 8.93 5.58
CA PRO A 150 8.55 8.07 6.73
C PRO A 150 7.82 6.73 6.68
N GLU A 151 6.56 6.73 6.26
CA GLU A 151 5.76 5.51 6.14
C GLU A 151 6.28 4.59 5.02
N GLY A 152 6.55 5.15 3.84
CA GLY A 152 7.12 4.39 2.72
C GLY A 152 8.49 3.81 3.04
N THR A 153 9.35 4.60 3.71
CA THR A 153 10.66 4.14 4.17
C THR A 153 10.53 3.02 5.20
N ALA A 154 9.66 3.15 6.19
CA ALA A 154 9.42 2.12 7.18
C ALA A 154 8.89 0.80 6.54
N CYS A 155 7.99 0.90 5.55
CA CYS A 155 7.53 -0.28 4.81
C CYS A 155 8.66 -0.94 4.03
N ALA A 156 9.54 -0.15 3.39
CA ALA A 156 10.69 -0.68 2.68
C ALA A 156 11.66 -1.39 3.64
N ASP A 157 11.95 -0.79 4.79
CA ASP A 157 12.83 -1.36 5.82
C ASP A 157 12.27 -2.68 6.36
N VAL A 158 10.95 -2.77 6.58
CA VAL A 158 10.29 -4.01 7.01
C VAL A 158 10.43 -5.10 5.94
N LEU A 159 10.23 -4.76 4.66
CA LEU A 159 10.39 -5.71 3.56
C LEU A 159 11.84 -6.20 3.43
N LEU A 160 12.81 -5.30 3.55
CA LEU A 160 14.24 -5.60 3.51
C LEU A 160 14.68 -6.45 4.70
N ALA A 161 14.28 -6.09 5.91
CA ALA A 161 14.55 -6.87 7.11
C ALA A 161 13.98 -8.27 7.01
N GLY A 162 12.75 -8.37 6.49
CA GLY A 162 12.13 -9.65 6.23
C GLY A 162 12.91 -10.51 5.23
N GLU A 163 13.47 -9.93 4.17
CA GLU A 163 14.32 -10.66 3.22
C GLU A 163 15.62 -11.14 3.89
N ALA A 164 16.29 -10.28 4.66
CA ALA A 164 17.52 -10.61 5.38
C ALA A 164 17.33 -11.78 6.38
N VAL A 165 16.24 -11.80 7.13
CA VAL A 165 15.91 -12.91 8.05
C VAL A 165 15.76 -14.23 7.31
N SER A 166 15.23 -14.23 6.08
CA SER A 166 15.10 -15.44 5.27
C SER A 166 16.48 -16.05 4.91
N TYR A 167 17.45 -15.20 4.61
CA TYR A 167 18.82 -15.68 4.31
C TYR A 167 19.51 -16.24 5.54
N THR A 168 19.37 -15.63 6.71
CA THR A 168 20.02 -16.10 7.94
C THR A 168 19.47 -17.44 8.41
N HIS A 169 18.16 -17.68 8.30
CA HIS A 169 17.57 -18.97 8.67
C HIS A 169 17.90 -20.11 7.68
N LEU A 170 18.20 -19.79 6.43
CA LEU A 170 18.64 -20.79 5.45
C LEU A 170 20.14 -21.14 5.59
N THR A 171 20.95 -20.25 6.13
CA THR A 171 22.38 -20.44 6.28
C THR A 171 22.80 -21.00 7.64
N LEU A 172 22.02 -20.80 8.69
CA LEU A 172 22.31 -21.31 10.05
C LEU A 172 22.45 -22.84 10.15
N PRO A 173 21.66 -23.68 9.46
CA PRO A 173 21.85 -25.13 9.52
C PRO A 173 23.16 -25.62 8.90
N THR A 174 23.76 -24.86 7.98
CA THR A 174 25.00 -25.25 7.32
C THR A 174 26.26 -24.93 8.16
N ILE A 175 26.17 -24.02 9.12
CA ILE A 175 27.30 -23.63 10.00
C ILE A 175 27.43 -24.56 11.21
N CYS A 176 26.36 -25.24 11.60
CA CYS A 176 26.35 -26.19 12.73
C CYS A 176 26.79 -27.64 12.34
N SER A 177 27.22 -27.88 11.11
CA SER A 177 27.64 -29.18 10.61
C SER A 177 29.13 -29.26 10.32
N VAL A 178 29.97 -28.46 11.00
CA VAL A 178 31.43 -28.58 10.99
C VAL A 178 31.93 -28.93 12.38
#